data_9e79dd2c9287baf5f96eb22349fca69a
#
_entry.id   9e79dd2c9287baf5f96eb22349fca69a
#
_cell.length_a   1.000
_cell.length_b   1.000
_cell.length_c   1.000
_cell.angle_alpha   90.00
_cell.angle_beta   90.00
_cell.angle_gamma   90.00
#
_symmetry.space_group_name_H-M   'P 1'
#
loop_
_entity.id
_entity.type
_entity.pdbx_description
1 polymer ?
#
loop_
_entity_poly.entity_id
_entity_poly.type
_entity_poly.pdbx_seq_one_letter_code
_entity_poly.pdbx_strand_id
1 'polypeptide(L)'
;MLQAAKKNKFKATAIIVCLLCVLSLCVAVGAAFINTNRDTRPVPDVAKSSLKYSNAYEELSTIGDYKYLFYEDRDILAIENTKTGYVWKTGVDVPFLNEAWEARDIITDAKESGDNTELKDYAKEKNMTVAEVKEMANCVDSSFNSSQYTAFANSLVTVEYFEGSGDSMTTQRASSAPEKKSQGESQLTKGSSENEWVLDCKFNIDDEELGVKVHMTLGENGKVNFKVPYEEITGCISKIKCIEIAPFLGTSGGILKYYDKDADDFVKTEVKELTPGYVLVPDGSGSLIRFNENKTKFSEYNSKVYGTDPSTESNYYSSLDDVVPLKNPTMPVFGISHGDGTQAAFVAYADQGDEYMSINAAPASTTDGEIAYTYAYASFQYNAEYFQVINQAGDSYRKVQDKPNKFDIDLTYQFLEGDGSNGYKADYTGMAKAYRQHLIDEGILTEKSVDEKNIPIRIDFLMSDSKKGVFSTQEVEVTSASDVKNILNQLNKDGIENINTGLIGWQRGGETLSKPNSTKFSSSVGKKNEFKSLMSEFAKK
;
A
#
# COMPACT_ATOMS: atom_id res chain seq x y z
N MET A 1 28.95 -46.03 47.61
CA MET A 1 29.26 -45.05 46.56
C MET A 1 28.88 -45.48 45.15
N LEU A 2 29.09 -46.71 44.72
CA LEU A 2 28.73 -47.16 43.36
C LEU A 2 27.22 -47.10 43.03
N GLN A 3 26.31 -47.32 44.00
CA GLN A 3 24.86 -47.22 43.79
C GLN A 3 24.37 -45.77 43.65
N ALA A 4 25.00 -44.82 44.33
CA ALA A 4 24.68 -43.39 44.20
C ALA A 4 25.12 -42.82 42.83
N ALA A 5 26.26 -43.24 42.32
CA ALA A 5 26.78 -42.86 41.00
C ALA A 5 25.93 -43.40 39.85
N LYS A 6 25.39 -44.64 39.97
CA LYS A 6 24.44 -45.21 38.99
C LYS A 6 23.12 -44.48 38.99
N LYS A 7 22.60 -44.08 40.16
CA LYS A 7 21.30 -43.34 40.29
C LYS A 7 21.42 -41.92 39.69
N ASN A 8 22.59 -41.26 39.81
CA ASN A 8 22.80 -39.96 39.21
C ASN A 8 22.97 -40.00 37.68
N LYS A 9 23.66 -41.05 37.16
CA LYS A 9 23.73 -41.28 35.72
C LYS A 9 22.38 -41.54 35.10
N PHE A 10 21.50 -42.33 35.76
CA PHE A 10 20.17 -42.62 35.30
C PHE A 10 19.29 -41.36 35.28
N LYS A 11 19.39 -40.51 36.31
CA LYS A 11 18.67 -39.23 36.35
C LYS A 11 19.14 -38.26 35.24
N ALA A 12 20.46 -38.19 35.00
CA ALA A 12 21.00 -37.37 33.93
C ALA A 12 20.56 -37.85 32.53
N THR A 13 20.57 -39.17 32.30
CA THR A 13 20.08 -39.76 31.06
C THR A 13 18.58 -39.52 30.85
N ALA A 14 17.78 -39.66 31.92
CA ALA A 14 16.34 -39.40 31.86
C ALA A 14 16.05 -37.92 31.54
N ILE A 15 16.78 -36.97 32.11
CA ILE A 15 16.67 -35.55 31.81
C ILE A 15 17.05 -35.23 30.35
N ILE A 16 18.11 -35.85 29.86
CA ILE A 16 18.57 -35.66 28.45
C ILE A 16 17.48 -36.23 27.49
N VAL A 17 16.93 -37.39 27.77
CA VAL A 17 15.86 -37.98 26.96
C VAL A 17 14.62 -37.12 26.98
N CYS A 18 14.20 -36.58 28.15
CA CYS A 18 13.08 -35.66 28.25
C CYS A 18 13.31 -34.38 27.46
N LEU A 19 14.53 -33.80 27.53
CA LEU A 19 14.89 -32.62 26.76
C LEU A 19 14.86 -32.89 25.25
N LEU A 20 15.35 -34.03 24.80
CA LEU A 20 15.30 -34.43 23.39
C LEU A 20 13.86 -34.68 22.94
N CYS A 21 13.00 -35.26 23.76
CA CYS A 21 11.57 -35.41 23.47
C CYS A 21 10.86 -34.05 23.37
N VAL A 22 11.15 -33.12 24.28
CA VAL A 22 10.59 -31.76 24.23
C VAL A 22 11.09 -31.02 22.98
N LEU A 23 12.38 -31.14 22.65
CA LEU A 23 12.91 -30.53 21.43
C LEU A 23 12.29 -31.11 20.16
N SER A 24 12.11 -32.44 20.10
CA SER A 24 11.47 -33.08 18.95
C SER A 24 9.99 -32.72 18.84
N LEU A 25 9.31 -32.55 19.99
CA LEU A 25 7.91 -32.08 20.02
C LEU A 25 7.83 -30.63 19.55
N CYS A 26 8.72 -29.75 20.00
CA CYS A 26 8.80 -28.36 19.54
C CYS A 26 9.11 -28.25 18.05
N VAL A 27 10.00 -29.10 17.52
CA VAL A 27 10.28 -29.15 16.08
C VAL A 27 9.07 -29.69 15.30
N ALA A 28 8.40 -30.73 15.79
CA ALA A 28 7.21 -31.28 15.16
C ALA A 28 6.03 -30.30 15.19
N VAL A 29 5.81 -29.59 16.31
CA VAL A 29 4.79 -28.55 16.44
C VAL A 29 5.14 -27.36 15.56
N GLY A 30 6.41 -26.94 15.53
CA GLY A 30 6.87 -25.87 14.62
C GLY A 30 6.70 -26.25 13.15
N ALA A 31 7.05 -27.49 12.78
CA ALA A 31 6.84 -27.97 11.41
C ALA A 31 5.36 -28.13 11.06
N ALA A 32 4.51 -28.56 12.01
CA ALA A 32 3.07 -28.61 11.83
C ALA A 32 2.48 -27.19 11.70
N PHE A 33 2.96 -26.23 12.51
CA PHE A 33 2.52 -24.85 12.44
C PHE A 33 2.94 -24.18 11.12
N ILE A 34 4.14 -24.47 10.62
CA ILE A 34 4.61 -24.00 9.31
C ILE A 34 3.80 -24.65 8.18
N ASN A 35 3.44 -25.93 8.32
CA ASN A 35 2.63 -26.62 7.30
C ASN A 35 1.14 -26.23 7.33
N THR A 36 0.57 -25.92 8.48
CA THR A 36 -0.82 -25.48 8.57
C THR A 36 -1.01 -24.03 8.09
N ASN A 37 0.05 -23.26 8.03
CA ASN A 37 0.03 -21.90 7.47
C ASN A 37 0.50 -21.82 6.00
N ARG A 38 0.89 -22.92 5.38
CA ARG A 38 1.04 -22.97 3.95
C ARG A 38 -0.33 -23.14 3.31
N ASP A 39 -0.68 -22.23 2.43
CA ASP A 39 -1.81 -22.44 1.52
C ASP A 39 -1.49 -23.67 0.67
N THR A 40 -2.08 -24.81 1.03
CA THR A 40 -1.89 -26.09 0.33
C THR A 40 -2.95 -26.30 -0.73
N ARG A 41 -3.82 -25.29 -0.99
CA ARG A 41 -4.76 -25.39 -2.11
C ARG A 41 -3.96 -25.53 -3.39
N PRO A 42 -4.32 -26.48 -4.26
CA PRO A 42 -3.71 -26.51 -5.59
C PRO A 42 -3.91 -25.12 -6.20
N VAL A 43 -2.82 -24.51 -6.60
CA VAL A 43 -2.87 -23.29 -7.42
C VAL A 43 -3.82 -23.65 -8.55
N PRO A 44 -4.97 -22.98 -8.70
CA PRO A 44 -5.84 -23.25 -9.82
C PRO A 44 -4.96 -23.15 -11.05
N ASP A 45 -5.08 -24.12 -11.95
CA ASP A 45 -4.45 -24.00 -13.27
C ASP A 45 -4.86 -22.61 -13.74
N VAL A 46 -3.90 -21.69 -13.82
CA VAL A 46 -4.19 -20.25 -13.94
C VAL A 46 -5.26 -20.17 -14.95
N ALA A 47 -6.42 -19.83 -14.52
CA ALA A 47 -7.42 -19.47 -15.47
C ALA A 47 -6.68 -18.42 -16.28
N LYS A 48 -6.19 -18.85 -17.46
CA LYS A 48 -5.62 -17.96 -18.44
C LYS A 48 -6.58 -16.82 -18.38
N SER A 49 -6.19 -15.73 -17.75
CA SER A 49 -7.13 -14.67 -17.43
C SER A 49 -7.50 -14.16 -18.81
N SER A 50 -8.51 -14.79 -19.37
CA SER A 50 -8.97 -14.47 -20.69
C SER A 50 -9.48 -13.06 -20.59
N LEU A 51 -9.00 -12.21 -21.48
CA LEU A 51 -9.71 -10.98 -21.82
C LEU A 51 -11.08 -11.44 -22.31
N LYS A 52 -12.03 -11.63 -21.40
CA LYS A 52 -13.38 -12.13 -21.71
C LYS A 52 -14.07 -11.29 -22.77
N TYR A 53 -13.61 -10.06 -22.95
CA TYR A 53 -14.12 -9.04 -23.87
C TYR A 53 -12.99 -8.55 -24.79
N SER A 54 -12.22 -9.45 -25.37
CA SER A 54 -11.06 -9.14 -26.23
C SER A 54 -11.36 -8.13 -27.35
N ASN A 55 -12.59 -8.07 -27.83
CA ASN A 55 -13.00 -7.13 -28.87
C ASN A 55 -13.21 -5.69 -28.36
N ALA A 56 -13.30 -5.48 -27.06
CA ALA A 56 -13.47 -4.16 -26.45
C ALA A 56 -12.12 -3.53 -26.06
N TYR A 57 -11.04 -4.33 -26.02
CA TYR A 57 -9.71 -3.85 -25.70
C TYR A 57 -8.94 -3.49 -26.97
N GLU A 58 -8.52 -2.24 -27.07
CA GLU A 58 -7.66 -1.77 -28.15
C GLU A 58 -6.19 -1.94 -27.79
N GLU A 59 -5.38 -2.43 -28.73
CA GLU A 59 -3.95 -2.57 -28.53
C GLU A 59 -3.27 -1.20 -28.59
N LEU A 60 -2.58 -0.82 -27.50
CA LEU A 60 -1.78 0.38 -27.43
C LEU A 60 -0.37 0.15 -27.99
N SER A 61 0.26 -0.95 -27.57
CA SER A 61 1.63 -1.30 -27.95
C SER A 61 1.92 -2.76 -27.61
N THR A 62 2.88 -3.35 -28.32
CA THR A 62 3.53 -4.61 -27.92
C THR A 62 5.02 -4.37 -27.81
N ILE A 63 5.59 -4.58 -26.61
CA ILE A 63 6.99 -4.34 -26.30
C ILE A 63 7.59 -5.60 -25.69
N GLY A 64 8.50 -6.25 -26.41
CA GLY A 64 9.05 -7.53 -25.99
C GLY A 64 7.97 -8.60 -25.87
N ASP A 65 7.85 -9.17 -24.70
CA ASP A 65 6.88 -10.22 -24.40
C ASP A 65 5.56 -9.69 -23.82
N TYR A 66 5.40 -8.37 -23.73
CA TYR A 66 4.24 -7.73 -23.12
C TYR A 66 3.42 -6.98 -24.16
N LYS A 67 2.11 -7.24 -24.11
CA LYS A 67 1.10 -6.57 -24.91
C LYS A 67 0.27 -5.69 -23.99
N TYR A 68 0.16 -4.41 -24.33
CA TYR A 68 -0.59 -3.42 -23.59
C TYR A 68 -1.87 -3.08 -24.35
N LEU A 69 -3.00 -3.19 -23.66
CA LEU A 69 -4.32 -2.98 -24.22
C LEU A 69 -5.12 -2.04 -23.32
N PHE A 70 -6.01 -1.26 -23.90
CA PHE A 70 -6.86 -0.35 -23.16
C PHE A 70 -8.33 -0.54 -23.54
N TYR A 71 -9.19 -0.51 -22.55
CA TYR A 71 -10.63 -0.55 -22.71
C TYR A 71 -11.18 0.83 -22.33
N GLU A 72 -11.44 1.70 -23.33
CA GLU A 72 -11.81 3.09 -23.15
C GLU A 72 -13.13 3.24 -22.38
N ASP A 73 -14.15 2.44 -22.75
CA ASP A 73 -15.48 2.49 -22.10
C ASP A 73 -15.44 2.15 -20.59
N ARG A 74 -14.32 1.61 -20.11
CA ARG A 74 -14.17 1.18 -18.72
C ARG A 74 -12.93 1.72 -18.02
N ASP A 75 -12.13 2.49 -18.71
CA ASP A 75 -10.88 3.06 -18.18
C ASP A 75 -9.90 1.99 -17.64
N ILE A 76 -9.86 0.82 -18.29
CA ILE A 76 -9.05 -0.31 -17.84
C ILE A 76 -7.85 -0.51 -18.76
N LEU A 77 -6.65 -0.44 -18.18
CA LEU A 77 -5.43 -0.92 -18.81
C LEU A 77 -5.26 -2.41 -18.53
N ALA A 78 -5.06 -3.20 -19.59
CA ALA A 78 -4.69 -4.60 -19.48
C ALA A 78 -3.26 -4.81 -19.96
N ILE A 79 -2.50 -5.62 -19.24
CA ILE A 79 -1.12 -5.98 -19.55
C ILE A 79 -1.03 -7.50 -19.69
N GLU A 80 -0.84 -7.99 -20.91
CA GLU A 80 -0.76 -9.41 -21.22
C GLU A 80 0.70 -9.83 -21.44
N ASN A 81 1.16 -10.83 -20.71
CA ASN A 81 2.37 -11.53 -21.09
C ASN A 81 2.06 -12.54 -22.20
N THR A 82 2.55 -12.29 -23.40
CA THR A 82 2.23 -13.10 -24.60
C THR A 82 2.81 -14.51 -24.55
N LYS A 83 3.83 -14.78 -23.71
CA LYS A 83 4.42 -16.10 -23.54
C LYS A 83 3.60 -16.98 -22.59
N THR A 84 3.17 -16.41 -21.47
CA THR A 84 2.44 -17.14 -20.43
C THR A 84 0.92 -17.04 -20.63
N GLY A 85 0.45 -16.01 -21.34
CA GLY A 85 -0.96 -15.67 -21.47
C GLY A 85 -1.55 -15.08 -20.19
N TYR A 86 -0.70 -14.67 -19.20
CA TYR A 86 -1.17 -14.03 -17.99
C TYR A 86 -1.54 -12.57 -18.27
N VAL A 87 -2.70 -12.14 -17.75
CA VAL A 87 -3.20 -10.77 -17.96
C VAL A 87 -3.41 -10.08 -16.61
N TRP A 88 -2.77 -8.93 -16.46
CA TRP A 88 -3.03 -7.98 -15.40
C TRP A 88 -4.06 -6.95 -15.85
N LYS A 89 -4.93 -6.50 -14.95
CA LYS A 89 -5.91 -5.45 -15.23
C LYS A 89 -5.90 -4.43 -14.11
N THR A 90 -6.07 -3.16 -14.45
CA THR A 90 -6.15 -2.06 -13.47
C THR A 90 -7.51 -1.94 -12.80
N GLY A 91 -8.52 -2.65 -13.32
CA GLY A 91 -9.88 -2.68 -12.77
C GLY A 91 -10.44 -4.08 -12.71
N VAL A 92 -11.58 -4.22 -12.06
CA VAL A 92 -12.28 -5.50 -11.86
C VAL A 92 -12.84 -6.05 -13.17
N ASP A 93 -13.08 -5.18 -14.16
CA ASP A 93 -13.62 -5.54 -15.49
C ASP A 93 -14.92 -6.35 -15.40
N VAL A 94 -15.88 -5.81 -14.68
CA VAL A 94 -17.21 -6.39 -14.58
C VAL A 94 -18.10 -5.79 -15.67
N PRO A 95 -18.58 -6.59 -16.60
CA PRO A 95 -19.45 -6.10 -17.67
C PRO A 95 -20.82 -5.71 -17.12
N PHE A 96 -21.44 -4.72 -17.78
CA PHE A 96 -22.84 -4.31 -17.54
C PHE A 96 -23.16 -3.79 -16.12
N LEU A 97 -22.15 -3.35 -15.35
CA LEU A 97 -22.43 -2.71 -14.06
C LEU A 97 -23.23 -1.43 -14.21
N ASN A 98 -22.94 -0.63 -15.23
CA ASN A 98 -23.68 0.59 -15.51
C ASN A 98 -25.17 0.32 -15.79
N GLU A 99 -25.47 -0.66 -16.62
CA GLU A 99 -26.83 -1.06 -16.92
C GLU A 99 -27.54 -1.63 -15.69
N ALA A 100 -26.84 -2.36 -14.84
CA ALA A 100 -27.40 -2.89 -13.60
C ALA A 100 -27.71 -1.77 -12.59
N TRP A 101 -26.84 -0.77 -12.48
CA TRP A 101 -27.10 0.42 -11.65
C TRP A 101 -28.22 1.28 -12.22
N GLU A 102 -28.24 1.51 -13.52
CA GLU A 102 -29.30 2.24 -14.21
C GLU A 102 -30.67 1.57 -14.01
N ALA A 103 -30.72 0.25 -14.20
CA ALA A 103 -31.91 -0.54 -13.93
C ALA A 103 -32.38 -0.40 -12.47
N ARG A 104 -31.46 -0.38 -11.52
CA ARG A 104 -31.75 -0.24 -10.10
C ARG A 104 -32.32 1.15 -9.76
N ASP A 105 -31.77 2.21 -10.34
CA ASP A 105 -32.27 3.57 -10.17
C ASP A 105 -33.73 3.68 -10.74
N ILE A 106 -33.92 3.21 -11.97
CA ILE A 106 -35.27 3.19 -12.62
C ILE A 106 -36.29 2.39 -11.81
N ILE A 107 -35.88 1.26 -11.23
CA ILE A 107 -36.75 0.44 -10.37
C ILE A 107 -37.08 1.18 -9.06
N THR A 108 -36.13 1.91 -8.52
CA THR A 108 -36.33 2.69 -7.29
C THR A 108 -37.31 3.83 -7.55
N ASP A 109 -37.08 4.58 -8.62
CA ASP A 109 -37.96 5.69 -9.03
C ASP A 109 -39.39 5.19 -9.36
N ALA A 110 -39.51 4.04 -10.03
CA ALA A 110 -40.78 3.40 -10.29
C ALA A 110 -41.52 2.95 -9.02
N LYS A 111 -40.78 2.53 -7.99
CA LYS A 111 -41.37 2.20 -6.69
C LYS A 111 -41.82 3.42 -5.91
N GLU A 112 -41.05 4.50 -5.96
CA GLU A 112 -41.36 5.74 -5.25
C GLU A 112 -42.50 6.51 -5.88
N SER A 113 -42.52 6.61 -7.22
CA SER A 113 -43.57 7.31 -7.97
C SER A 113 -44.85 6.49 -8.18
N GLY A 114 -44.75 5.17 -8.12
CA GLY A 114 -45.82 4.25 -8.52
C GLY A 114 -45.99 4.13 -10.04
N ASP A 115 -45.17 4.81 -10.84
CA ASP A 115 -45.21 4.80 -12.30
C ASP A 115 -44.11 3.87 -12.86
N ASN A 116 -44.50 2.84 -13.60
CA ASN A 116 -43.61 1.86 -14.22
C ASN A 116 -43.37 2.14 -15.72
N THR A 117 -43.68 3.33 -16.21
CA THR A 117 -43.55 3.64 -17.64
C THR A 117 -42.11 3.60 -18.07
N GLU A 118 -41.24 4.28 -17.37
CA GLU A 118 -39.78 4.31 -17.64
C GLU A 118 -39.15 2.91 -17.56
N LEU A 119 -39.52 2.11 -16.55
CA LEU A 119 -39.03 0.72 -16.43
C LEU A 119 -39.46 -0.15 -17.62
N LYS A 120 -40.64 0.03 -18.17
CA LYS A 120 -41.10 -0.69 -19.36
C LYS A 120 -40.39 -0.23 -20.62
N ASP A 121 -40.17 1.07 -20.75
CA ASP A 121 -39.47 1.66 -21.88
C ASP A 121 -38.01 1.24 -21.89
N TYR A 122 -37.36 1.25 -20.74
CA TYR A 122 -35.98 0.73 -20.56
C TYR A 122 -35.87 -0.77 -20.93
N ALA A 123 -36.79 -1.59 -20.42
CA ALA A 123 -36.84 -3.00 -20.74
C ALA A 123 -36.96 -3.24 -22.26
N LYS A 124 -37.81 -2.46 -22.91
CA LYS A 124 -38.02 -2.52 -24.36
C LYS A 124 -36.77 -2.06 -25.14
N GLU A 125 -36.11 -0.99 -24.69
CA GLU A 125 -34.88 -0.47 -25.30
C GLU A 125 -33.76 -1.50 -25.25
N LYS A 126 -33.58 -2.16 -24.11
CA LYS A 126 -32.55 -3.20 -23.89
C LYS A 126 -32.96 -4.57 -24.46
N ASN A 127 -34.14 -4.67 -25.11
CA ASN A 127 -34.71 -5.94 -25.59
C ASN A 127 -34.84 -7.01 -24.50
N MET A 128 -35.28 -6.60 -23.32
CA MET A 128 -35.43 -7.41 -22.12
C MET A 128 -36.88 -7.37 -21.62
N THR A 129 -37.26 -8.35 -20.84
CA THR A 129 -38.50 -8.28 -20.04
C THR A 129 -38.26 -7.46 -18.75
N VAL A 130 -39.34 -6.93 -18.16
CA VAL A 130 -39.24 -6.23 -16.87
C VAL A 130 -38.70 -7.14 -15.75
N ALA A 131 -38.91 -8.46 -15.84
CA ALA A 131 -38.35 -9.43 -14.91
C ALA A 131 -36.84 -9.52 -15.04
N GLU A 132 -36.32 -9.62 -16.26
CA GLU A 132 -34.87 -9.64 -16.54
C GLU A 132 -34.18 -8.35 -16.14
N VAL A 133 -34.80 -7.18 -16.37
CA VAL A 133 -34.30 -5.89 -15.86
C VAL A 133 -34.19 -5.91 -14.33
N LYS A 134 -35.17 -6.46 -13.63
CA LYS A 134 -35.14 -6.57 -12.16
C LYS A 134 -34.05 -7.56 -11.69
N GLU A 135 -33.84 -8.64 -12.40
CA GLU A 135 -32.74 -9.57 -12.11
C GLU A 135 -31.39 -8.94 -12.38
N MET A 136 -31.24 -8.21 -13.49
CA MET A 136 -30.03 -7.45 -13.81
C MET A 136 -29.73 -6.42 -12.70
N ALA A 137 -30.73 -5.70 -12.22
CA ALA A 137 -30.57 -4.77 -11.09
C ALA A 137 -30.12 -5.46 -9.79
N ASN A 138 -30.50 -6.73 -9.59
CA ASN A 138 -30.07 -7.52 -8.44
C ASN A 138 -28.64 -8.11 -8.62
N CYS A 139 -28.05 -8.00 -9.82
CA CYS A 139 -26.66 -8.40 -10.04
C CYS A 139 -25.68 -7.41 -9.41
N VAL A 140 -26.10 -6.19 -9.14
CA VAL A 140 -25.32 -5.27 -8.30
C VAL A 140 -25.39 -5.76 -6.86
N ASP A 141 -24.37 -6.48 -6.46
CA ASP A 141 -24.29 -7.09 -5.15
C ASP A 141 -24.15 -6.03 -4.03
N SER A 142 -24.48 -6.47 -2.83
CA SER A 142 -24.23 -5.72 -1.59
C SER A 142 -22.76 -5.36 -1.36
N SER A 143 -21.83 -6.09 -1.98
CA SER A 143 -20.40 -5.75 -1.99
C SER A 143 -20.09 -4.46 -2.76
N PHE A 144 -20.96 -4.03 -3.67
CA PHE A 144 -20.91 -2.75 -4.35
C PHE A 144 -22.01 -1.84 -3.81
N ASN A 145 -22.06 -1.68 -2.51
CA ASN A 145 -23.12 -0.93 -1.82
C ASN A 145 -23.24 0.53 -2.25
N SER A 146 -22.24 1.06 -2.96
CA SER A 146 -22.32 2.37 -3.56
C SER A 146 -21.80 2.34 -4.99
N SER A 147 -22.42 3.13 -5.85
CA SER A 147 -21.93 3.41 -7.20
C SER A 147 -20.51 4.01 -7.21
N GLN A 148 -20.14 4.71 -6.14
CA GLN A 148 -18.79 5.23 -5.96
C GLN A 148 -17.76 4.08 -5.82
N TYR A 149 -18.10 3.00 -5.10
CA TYR A 149 -17.21 1.85 -4.99
C TYR A 149 -17.03 1.13 -6.34
N THR A 150 -18.10 1.02 -7.12
CA THR A 150 -18.04 0.42 -8.46
C THR A 150 -17.15 1.24 -9.41
N ALA A 151 -17.32 2.55 -9.40
CA ALA A 151 -16.47 3.45 -10.17
C ALA A 151 -15.00 3.37 -9.71
N PHE A 152 -14.76 3.32 -8.41
CA PHE A 152 -13.44 3.12 -7.84
C PHE A 152 -12.79 1.81 -8.29
N ALA A 153 -13.54 0.71 -8.28
CA ALA A 153 -13.03 -0.62 -8.65
C ALA A 153 -12.62 -0.76 -10.13
N ASN A 154 -13.14 0.08 -11.00
CA ASN A 154 -12.80 0.11 -12.43
C ASN A 154 -11.88 1.28 -12.81
N SER A 155 -11.64 2.21 -11.91
CA SER A 155 -10.91 3.44 -12.21
C SER A 155 -9.41 3.22 -12.35
N LEU A 156 -8.81 3.80 -13.40
CA LEU A 156 -7.35 3.92 -13.49
C LEU A 156 -6.84 5.06 -12.61
N VAL A 157 -7.61 6.14 -12.47
CA VAL A 157 -7.29 7.29 -11.62
C VAL A 157 -8.45 7.63 -10.72
N THR A 158 -8.18 7.77 -9.44
CA THR A 158 -9.17 8.16 -8.44
C THR A 158 -8.68 9.35 -7.65
N VAL A 159 -9.61 10.23 -7.31
CA VAL A 159 -9.35 11.40 -6.47
C VAL A 159 -10.22 11.32 -5.23
N GLU A 160 -9.61 11.27 -4.05
CA GLU A 160 -10.31 11.58 -2.81
C GLU A 160 -10.32 13.09 -2.60
N TYR A 161 -11.48 13.64 -2.20
CA TYR A 161 -11.63 15.07 -1.98
C TYR A 161 -12.48 15.37 -0.74
N PHE A 162 -12.33 16.58 -0.21
CA PHE A 162 -13.09 17.05 0.93
C PHE A 162 -14.37 17.73 0.46
N GLU A 163 -15.49 17.28 0.98
CA GLU A 163 -16.81 17.87 0.79
C GLU A 163 -17.32 18.48 2.10
N GLY A 164 -17.87 19.69 2.04
CA GLY A 164 -18.35 20.41 3.21
C GLY A 164 -17.22 21.16 3.95
N SER A 165 -17.47 21.51 5.22
CA SER A 165 -16.53 22.26 6.03
C SER A 165 -16.72 22.02 7.53
N GLY A 166 -15.66 22.22 8.32
CA GLY A 166 -15.67 22.02 9.77
C GLY A 166 -16.04 20.59 10.16
N ASP A 167 -16.89 20.44 11.17
CA ASP A 167 -17.28 19.13 11.70
C ASP A 167 -18.20 18.33 10.74
N SER A 168 -18.81 18.98 9.76
CA SER A 168 -19.61 18.33 8.71
C SER A 168 -18.79 17.91 7.50
N MET A 169 -17.49 18.15 7.49
CA MET A 169 -16.61 17.78 6.40
C MET A 169 -16.51 16.26 6.27
N THR A 170 -16.75 15.76 5.08
CA THR A 170 -16.61 14.34 4.72
C THR A 170 -15.54 14.17 3.64
N THR A 171 -15.05 12.97 3.49
CA THR A 171 -14.20 12.59 2.35
C THR A 171 -15.05 11.83 1.35
N GLN A 172 -15.01 12.27 0.13
CA GLN A 172 -15.70 11.66 -1.01
C GLN A 172 -14.67 11.19 -2.04
N ARG A 173 -15.11 10.43 -3.03
CA ARG A 173 -14.26 9.88 -4.08
C ARG A 173 -14.86 10.10 -5.44
N ALA A 174 -14.07 10.62 -6.37
CA ALA A 174 -14.35 10.71 -7.79
C ALA A 174 -13.40 9.80 -8.57
N SER A 175 -13.88 9.19 -9.65
CA SER A 175 -13.18 8.18 -10.42
C SER A 175 -13.14 8.54 -11.89
N SER A 176 -12.03 8.23 -12.58
CA SER A 176 -11.85 8.49 -14.00
C SER A 176 -12.68 7.57 -14.91
N ALA A 177 -13.13 6.42 -14.39
CA ALA A 177 -13.94 5.51 -15.15
C ALA A 177 -15.25 6.18 -15.63
N PRO A 178 -15.65 6.00 -16.89
CA PRO A 178 -16.84 6.64 -17.47
C PRO A 178 -18.14 5.98 -16.97
N GLU A 179 -18.34 5.93 -15.69
CA GLU A 179 -19.49 5.34 -15.02
C GLU A 179 -20.45 6.40 -14.48
N LYS A 180 -21.75 6.12 -14.49
CA LYS A 180 -22.85 7.06 -14.21
C LYS A 180 -22.67 7.89 -12.92
N LYS A 181 -21.93 7.40 -11.94
CA LYS A 181 -21.70 8.09 -10.66
C LYS A 181 -20.23 8.25 -10.30
N SER A 182 -19.36 8.13 -11.28
CA SER A 182 -17.92 8.29 -11.08
C SER A 182 -17.52 9.72 -10.74
N GLN A 183 -18.34 10.70 -11.14
CA GLN A 183 -18.03 12.13 -11.11
C GLN A 183 -16.81 12.50 -11.94
N GLY A 184 -16.33 11.61 -12.77
CA GLY A 184 -15.19 11.81 -13.64
C GLY A 184 -15.37 11.18 -15.01
N GLU A 185 -14.54 11.61 -15.91
CA GLU A 185 -14.37 11.08 -17.26
C GLU A 185 -12.89 11.11 -17.62
N SER A 186 -12.48 10.26 -18.52
CA SER A 186 -11.11 10.22 -19.02
C SER A 186 -11.07 10.08 -20.52
N GLN A 187 -9.97 10.55 -21.11
CA GLN A 187 -9.67 10.35 -22.53
C GLN A 187 -8.20 9.97 -22.68
N LEU A 188 -7.94 8.83 -23.32
CA LEU A 188 -6.59 8.38 -23.61
C LEU A 188 -6.13 8.93 -24.97
N THR A 189 -4.96 9.53 -25.02
CA THR A 189 -4.35 10.04 -26.24
C THR A 189 -2.88 9.61 -26.33
N LYS A 190 -2.35 9.53 -27.55
CA LYS A 190 -0.93 9.23 -27.78
C LYS A 190 -0.07 10.38 -27.25
N GLY A 191 0.97 10.06 -26.48
CA GLY A 191 1.94 11.03 -25.98
C GLY A 191 2.99 11.44 -27.00
N SER A 192 4.04 12.11 -26.53
CA SER A 192 5.10 12.66 -27.36
C SER A 192 6.11 11.62 -27.85
N SER A 193 6.26 10.51 -27.16
CA SER A 193 7.13 9.40 -27.52
C SER A 193 6.36 8.16 -28.00
N GLU A 194 7.06 7.21 -28.60
CA GLU A 194 6.45 6.01 -29.20
C GLU A 194 5.66 5.18 -28.19
N ASN A 195 6.13 5.09 -26.96
CA ASN A 195 5.53 4.26 -25.91
C ASN A 195 4.85 5.07 -24.80
N GLU A 196 4.61 6.34 -25.06
CA GLU A 196 3.94 7.24 -24.13
C GLU A 196 2.48 7.45 -24.52
N TRP A 197 1.62 7.44 -23.52
CA TRP A 197 0.19 7.73 -23.61
C TRP A 197 -0.18 8.73 -22.50
N VAL A 198 -1.14 9.58 -22.76
CA VAL A 198 -1.62 10.58 -21.80
C VAL A 198 -3.09 10.33 -21.56
N LEU A 199 -3.43 10.05 -20.32
CA LEU A 199 -4.80 9.98 -19.85
C LEU A 199 -5.18 11.36 -19.29
N ASP A 200 -6.07 12.06 -19.98
CA ASP A 200 -6.62 13.35 -19.55
C ASP A 200 -7.91 13.11 -18.77
N CYS A 201 -7.83 13.25 -17.44
CA CYS A 201 -8.95 13.01 -16.52
C CYS A 201 -9.58 14.34 -16.13
N LYS A 202 -10.92 14.38 -16.13
CA LYS A 202 -11.71 15.50 -15.64
C LYS A 202 -12.69 15.03 -14.60
N PHE A 203 -12.73 15.71 -13.48
CA PHE A 203 -13.62 15.40 -12.37
C PHE A 203 -14.50 16.62 -12.05
N ASN A 204 -15.76 16.35 -11.71
CA ASN A 204 -16.68 17.37 -11.19
C ASN A 204 -16.75 17.21 -9.66
N ILE A 205 -16.18 18.16 -8.95
CA ILE A 205 -16.08 18.19 -7.49
C ILE A 205 -16.85 19.39 -6.97
N ASP A 206 -18.03 19.18 -6.37
CA ASP A 206 -18.90 20.26 -5.87
C ASP A 206 -19.14 21.36 -6.94
N ASP A 207 -19.52 20.98 -8.13
CA ASP A 207 -19.74 21.87 -9.27
C ASP A 207 -18.49 22.64 -9.75
N GLU A 208 -17.29 22.25 -9.29
CA GLU A 208 -16.02 22.77 -9.78
C GLU A 208 -15.26 21.69 -10.56
N GLU A 209 -14.61 22.08 -11.65
CA GLU A 209 -13.80 21.17 -12.46
C GLU A 209 -12.40 20.98 -11.85
N LEU A 210 -11.96 19.73 -11.82
CA LEU A 210 -10.60 19.34 -11.55
C LEU A 210 -10.06 18.56 -12.75
N GLY A 211 -8.95 19.02 -13.33
CA GLY A 211 -8.23 18.30 -14.38
C GLY A 211 -6.97 17.65 -13.83
N VAL A 212 -6.72 16.39 -14.20
CA VAL A 212 -5.50 15.65 -13.87
C VAL A 212 -4.99 14.93 -15.11
N LYS A 213 -3.75 15.22 -15.54
CA LYS A 213 -3.13 14.47 -16.63
C LYS A 213 -2.15 13.45 -16.11
N VAL A 214 -2.34 12.22 -16.57
CA VAL A 214 -1.46 11.10 -16.22
C VAL A 214 -0.70 10.65 -17.46
N HIS A 215 0.61 10.84 -17.44
CA HIS A 215 1.52 10.36 -18.47
C HIS A 215 1.87 8.91 -18.18
N MET A 216 1.52 8.02 -19.08
CA MET A 216 1.76 6.58 -18.97
C MET A 216 2.84 6.18 -19.96
N THR A 217 3.96 5.66 -19.46
CA THR A 217 5.04 5.12 -20.30
C THR A 217 5.06 3.61 -20.20
N LEU A 218 4.91 2.95 -21.36
CA LEU A 218 4.95 1.49 -21.49
C LEU A 218 6.40 1.09 -21.77
N GLY A 219 6.96 0.22 -20.95
CA GLY A 219 8.38 -0.14 -20.99
C GLY A 219 8.63 -1.61 -21.31
N GLU A 220 9.90 -1.92 -21.56
CA GLU A 220 10.38 -3.29 -21.70
C GLU A 220 10.26 -4.06 -20.36
N ASN A 221 10.27 -5.39 -20.44
CA ASN A 221 10.20 -6.28 -19.27
C ASN A 221 8.98 -6.06 -18.36
N GLY A 222 7.85 -5.62 -18.93
CA GLY A 222 6.62 -5.43 -18.20
C GLY A 222 6.66 -4.25 -17.24
N LYS A 223 7.34 -3.17 -17.58
CA LYS A 223 7.27 -1.93 -16.80
C LYS A 223 6.17 -1.01 -17.33
N VAL A 224 5.40 -0.46 -16.40
CA VAL A 224 4.47 0.65 -16.67
C VAL A 224 4.77 1.74 -15.67
N ASN A 225 5.09 2.93 -16.18
CA ASN A 225 5.35 4.10 -15.35
C ASN A 225 4.22 5.10 -15.52
N PHE A 226 3.74 5.66 -14.41
CA PHE A 226 2.72 6.70 -14.36
C PHE A 226 3.32 7.97 -13.75
N LYS A 227 3.22 9.08 -14.47
CA LYS A 227 3.66 10.40 -14.00
C LYS A 227 2.49 11.36 -13.97
N VAL A 228 2.36 12.11 -12.87
CA VAL A 228 1.41 13.22 -12.75
C VAL A 228 2.21 14.47 -12.39
N PRO A 229 2.56 15.32 -13.36
CA PRO A 229 3.20 16.59 -13.08
C PRO A 229 2.23 17.51 -12.31
N TYR A 230 2.70 18.11 -11.23
CA TYR A 230 1.87 19.04 -10.43
C TYR A 230 1.31 20.19 -11.27
N GLU A 231 2.09 20.71 -12.19
CA GLU A 231 1.71 21.82 -13.07
C GLU A 231 0.60 21.45 -14.07
N GLU A 232 0.31 20.16 -14.24
CA GLU A 232 -0.77 19.65 -15.09
C GLU A 232 -2.01 19.22 -14.29
N ILE A 233 -2.01 19.48 -12.97
CA ILE A 233 -3.20 19.43 -12.14
C ILE A 233 -3.84 20.81 -12.15
N THR A 234 -5.08 20.91 -12.60
CA THR A 234 -5.77 22.19 -12.80
C THR A 234 -7.09 22.25 -12.07
N GLY A 235 -7.60 23.46 -11.79
CA GLY A 235 -8.90 23.66 -11.16
C GLY A 235 -8.88 23.64 -9.62
N CYS A 236 -9.78 22.92 -8.98
CA CYS A 236 -10.03 22.97 -7.53
C CYS A 236 -9.03 22.13 -6.70
N ILE A 237 -7.71 22.30 -6.91
CA ILE A 237 -6.65 21.51 -6.24
C ILE A 237 -6.76 21.59 -4.70
N SER A 238 -7.22 22.70 -4.14
CA SER A 238 -7.38 22.85 -2.69
C SER A 238 -8.43 21.92 -2.07
N LYS A 239 -9.30 21.32 -2.87
CA LYS A 239 -10.29 20.33 -2.43
C LYS A 239 -9.75 18.90 -2.47
N ILE A 240 -8.69 18.62 -3.21
CA ILE A 240 -8.12 17.27 -3.31
C ILE A 240 -7.54 16.87 -1.96
N LYS A 241 -7.91 15.69 -1.46
CA LYS A 241 -7.21 15.04 -0.35
C LYS A 241 -6.02 14.25 -0.89
N CYS A 242 -6.26 13.30 -1.79
CA CYS A 242 -5.20 12.53 -2.44
C CYS A 242 -5.60 12.10 -3.86
N ILE A 243 -4.59 11.73 -4.65
CA ILE A 243 -4.73 11.06 -5.95
C ILE A 243 -4.23 9.63 -5.79
N GLU A 244 -4.97 8.68 -6.37
CA GLU A 244 -4.70 7.25 -6.38
C GLU A 244 -4.58 6.77 -7.82
N ILE A 245 -3.59 5.93 -8.13
CA ILE A 245 -3.35 5.41 -9.48
C ILE A 245 -3.45 3.89 -9.47
N ALA A 246 -4.27 3.35 -10.36
CA ALA A 246 -4.51 1.93 -10.55
C ALA A 246 -4.81 1.16 -9.24
N PRO A 247 -5.76 1.63 -8.41
CA PRO A 247 -5.97 1.09 -7.05
C PRO A 247 -6.37 -0.39 -7.04
N PHE A 248 -6.93 -0.91 -8.11
CA PHE A 248 -7.34 -2.31 -8.23
C PHE A 248 -6.44 -3.13 -9.15
N LEU A 249 -5.24 -2.65 -9.50
CA LEU A 249 -4.31 -3.46 -10.27
C LEU A 249 -3.96 -4.75 -9.53
N GLY A 250 -4.20 -5.87 -10.17
CA GLY A 250 -3.93 -7.19 -9.60
C GLY A 250 -4.90 -7.62 -8.50
N THR A 251 -6.08 -7.02 -8.45
CA THR A 251 -7.14 -7.43 -7.53
C THR A 251 -7.54 -8.88 -7.71
N SER A 252 -7.94 -9.52 -6.63
CA SER A 252 -8.48 -10.88 -6.59
C SER A 252 -9.62 -10.93 -5.60
N GLY A 253 -10.58 -11.81 -5.83
CA GLY A 253 -11.74 -11.98 -4.95
C GLY A 253 -13.02 -11.38 -5.53
N GLY A 254 -13.97 -11.15 -4.65
CA GLY A 254 -15.29 -10.62 -4.98
C GLY A 254 -16.33 -11.67 -5.34
N ILE A 255 -17.59 -11.30 -5.16
CA ILE A 255 -18.75 -12.06 -5.65
C ILE A 255 -19.29 -11.27 -6.82
N LEU A 256 -19.14 -11.81 -8.02
CA LEU A 256 -19.65 -11.20 -9.22
C LEU A 256 -20.95 -11.89 -9.65
N LYS A 257 -22.03 -11.15 -9.63
CA LYS A 257 -23.19 -11.49 -10.42
C LYS A 257 -23.20 -10.54 -11.62
N TYR A 258 -23.13 -11.07 -12.80
CA TYR A 258 -23.24 -10.25 -14.00
C TYR A 258 -24.18 -10.92 -15.00
N TYR A 259 -24.78 -10.11 -15.84
CA TYR A 259 -25.55 -10.58 -16.97
C TYR A 259 -24.60 -10.84 -18.13
N ASP A 260 -24.52 -12.08 -18.58
CA ASP A 260 -23.75 -12.44 -19.77
C ASP A 260 -24.69 -12.42 -20.97
N LYS A 261 -24.57 -11.38 -21.76
CA LYS A 261 -25.40 -11.15 -22.94
C LYS A 261 -25.18 -12.22 -24.04
N ASP A 262 -23.99 -12.81 -24.08
CA ASP A 262 -23.66 -13.85 -25.04
C ASP A 262 -24.16 -15.23 -24.59
N ALA A 263 -24.30 -15.44 -23.29
CA ALA A 263 -24.88 -16.64 -22.71
C ALA A 263 -26.41 -16.60 -22.62
N ASP A 264 -27.01 -15.43 -22.85
CA ASP A 264 -28.45 -15.16 -22.65
C ASP A 264 -28.95 -15.61 -21.26
N ASP A 265 -28.08 -15.46 -20.26
CA ASP A 265 -28.35 -15.90 -18.89
C ASP A 265 -27.62 -15.02 -17.86
N PHE A 266 -28.18 -14.98 -16.65
CA PHE A 266 -27.55 -14.34 -15.52
C PHE A 266 -26.50 -15.27 -14.92
N VAL A 267 -25.24 -14.96 -15.17
CA VAL A 267 -24.13 -15.71 -14.59
C VAL A 267 -23.84 -15.19 -13.20
N LYS A 268 -24.18 -16.00 -12.20
CA LYS A 268 -23.69 -15.80 -10.84
C LYS A 268 -22.31 -16.45 -10.74
N THR A 269 -21.27 -15.67 -10.86
CA THR A 269 -19.94 -16.13 -10.50
C THR A 269 -19.72 -15.85 -9.02
N GLU A 270 -20.01 -16.83 -8.17
CA GLU A 270 -19.43 -16.84 -6.85
C GLU A 270 -17.95 -17.16 -7.03
N VAL A 271 -17.08 -16.20 -6.74
CA VAL A 271 -15.65 -16.49 -6.58
C VAL A 271 -15.51 -17.24 -5.27
N LYS A 272 -15.76 -18.54 -5.31
CA LYS A 272 -15.65 -19.41 -4.13
C LYS A 272 -14.22 -19.64 -3.71
N GLU A 273 -13.29 -19.45 -4.62
CA GLU A 273 -11.88 -19.68 -4.42
C GLU A 273 -11.11 -18.42 -4.85
N LEU A 274 -10.59 -17.72 -3.86
CA LEU A 274 -9.63 -16.65 -4.09
C LEU A 274 -8.38 -17.23 -4.75
N THR A 275 -7.84 -16.55 -5.75
CA THR A 275 -6.50 -16.87 -6.24
C THR A 275 -5.54 -16.83 -5.05
N PRO A 276 -4.80 -17.91 -4.76
CA PRO A 276 -3.78 -17.87 -3.72
C PRO A 276 -2.78 -16.75 -4.00
N GLY A 277 -2.31 -16.10 -2.94
CA GLY A 277 -1.37 -15.01 -3.11
C GLY A 277 -1.24 -14.12 -1.88
N TYR A 278 -0.54 -13.02 -2.06
CA TYR A 278 -0.32 -12.06 -0.99
C TYR A 278 0.00 -10.67 -1.53
N VAL A 279 -0.20 -9.69 -0.66
CA VAL A 279 0.34 -8.34 -0.80
C VAL A 279 1.64 -8.25 -0.01
N LEU A 280 2.68 -7.67 -0.61
CA LEU A 280 3.90 -7.25 0.06
C LEU A 280 3.75 -5.78 0.46
N VAL A 281 3.97 -5.48 1.74
CA VAL A 281 4.05 -4.11 2.28
C VAL A 281 5.35 -3.91 3.04
N PRO A 282 5.93 -2.68 3.07
CA PRO A 282 7.25 -2.44 3.67
C PRO A 282 7.18 -2.22 5.19
N ASP A 283 6.25 -2.86 5.89
CA ASP A 283 6.11 -2.76 7.33
C ASP A 283 7.27 -3.42 8.06
N GLY A 284 8.06 -2.64 8.78
CA GLY A 284 9.30 -3.08 9.41
C GLY A 284 10.33 -3.55 8.38
N SER A 285 10.66 -4.83 8.39
CA SER A 285 11.55 -5.48 7.42
C SER A 285 10.82 -6.03 6.19
N GLY A 286 9.52 -5.75 6.08
CA GLY A 286 8.58 -6.25 5.09
C GLY A 286 7.60 -7.27 5.70
N SER A 287 6.34 -7.12 5.35
CA SER A 287 5.26 -8.00 5.79
C SER A 287 4.44 -8.50 4.60
N LEU A 288 3.84 -9.68 4.75
CA LEU A 288 2.98 -10.28 3.75
C LEU A 288 1.55 -10.35 4.27
N ILE A 289 0.63 -9.69 3.58
CA ILE A 289 -0.81 -9.79 3.81
C ILE A 289 -1.33 -10.86 2.85
N ARG A 290 -1.58 -12.06 3.36
CA ARG A 290 -2.05 -13.17 2.53
C ARG A 290 -3.49 -12.96 2.10
N PHE A 291 -3.80 -13.34 0.88
CA PHE A 291 -5.16 -13.39 0.37
C PHE A 291 -5.94 -14.38 1.22
N ASN A 292 -7.13 -13.96 1.57
CA ASN A 292 -7.73 -14.51 2.75
C ASN A 292 -8.39 -15.86 2.54
N GLU A 293 -8.00 -16.78 3.37
CA GLU A 293 -8.79 -17.95 3.73
C GLU A 293 -9.69 -17.71 4.94
N ASN A 294 -9.41 -16.65 5.69
CA ASN A 294 -10.06 -16.44 6.96
C ASN A 294 -11.29 -15.56 6.79
N LYS A 295 -12.30 -16.01 7.30
CA LYS A 295 -13.64 -15.47 7.41
C LYS A 295 -13.73 -14.39 8.50
N THR A 296 -12.62 -13.74 8.83
CA THR A 296 -12.58 -12.71 9.87
C THR A 296 -12.51 -11.33 9.25
N LYS A 297 -13.09 -10.37 9.92
CA LYS A 297 -13.02 -8.96 9.54
C LYS A 297 -11.58 -8.46 9.68
N PHE A 298 -11.05 -7.88 8.61
CA PHE A 298 -9.74 -7.23 8.61
C PHE A 298 -9.90 -5.73 8.60
N SER A 299 -9.00 -5.06 9.30
CA SER A 299 -8.78 -3.64 9.09
C SER A 299 -7.89 -3.46 7.87
N GLU A 300 -8.17 -2.45 7.08
CA GLU A 300 -7.28 -2.03 6.00
C GLU A 300 -5.90 -1.67 6.57
N TYR A 301 -4.85 -2.11 5.89
CA TYR A 301 -3.51 -1.59 6.10
C TYR A 301 -3.43 -0.22 5.41
N ASN A 302 -3.22 0.81 6.19
CA ASN A 302 -2.97 2.16 5.69
C ASN A 302 -1.78 2.73 6.46
N SER A 303 -0.69 3.03 5.76
CA SER A 303 0.50 3.56 6.38
C SER A 303 1.21 4.55 5.48
N LYS A 304 1.51 5.74 6.04
CA LYS A 304 2.35 6.75 5.40
C LYS A 304 3.80 6.29 5.35
N VAL A 305 4.44 6.40 4.20
CA VAL A 305 5.81 5.88 3.98
C VAL A 305 6.81 6.45 4.97
N TYR A 306 6.78 7.75 5.23
CA TYR A 306 7.69 8.39 6.21
C TYR A 306 6.97 8.82 7.49
N GLY A 307 5.79 8.29 7.73
CA GLY A 307 5.05 8.49 8.96
C GLY A 307 4.10 9.68 8.95
N THR A 308 3.46 9.86 10.09
CA THR A 308 2.46 10.90 10.30
C THR A 308 3.13 12.20 10.74
N ASP A 309 2.70 13.32 10.18
CA ASP A 309 3.09 14.63 10.68
C ASP A 309 2.43 14.88 12.06
N PRO A 310 3.21 14.96 13.13
CA PRO A 310 2.66 15.18 14.47
C PRO A 310 1.83 16.44 14.60
N SER A 311 2.03 17.43 13.74
CA SER A 311 1.27 18.69 13.78
C SER A 311 -0.18 18.51 13.34
N THR A 312 -0.50 17.41 12.66
CA THR A 312 -1.86 17.08 12.18
C THR A 312 -2.63 16.20 13.17
N GLU A 313 -1.98 15.66 14.19
CA GLU A 313 -2.56 14.73 15.17
C GLU A 313 -3.01 15.47 16.43
N SER A 314 -4.31 15.55 16.68
CA SER A 314 -4.88 16.27 17.84
C SER A 314 -4.43 15.74 19.20
N ASN A 315 -4.12 14.46 19.28
CA ASN A 315 -3.79 13.77 20.54
C ASN A 315 -2.31 13.44 20.69
N TYR A 316 -1.47 13.83 19.75
CA TYR A 316 -0.05 13.47 19.76
C TYR A 316 0.68 13.85 21.05
N TYR A 317 0.27 14.95 21.68
CA TYR A 317 0.88 15.45 22.93
C TYR A 317 0.05 15.19 24.19
N SER A 318 -1.06 14.47 24.10
CA SER A 318 -1.93 14.29 25.28
C SER A 318 -1.32 13.36 26.33
N SER A 319 -0.42 12.46 25.94
CA SER A 319 0.36 11.65 26.89
C SER A 319 1.73 11.32 26.30
N LEU A 320 2.76 12.04 26.75
CA LEU A 320 4.16 11.72 26.42
C LEU A 320 4.61 10.34 26.96
N ASP A 321 3.87 9.81 27.93
CA ASP A 321 4.18 8.52 28.55
C ASP A 321 3.79 7.32 27.65
N ASP A 322 2.92 7.56 26.65
CA ASP A 322 2.39 6.52 25.76
C ASP A 322 2.90 6.63 24.31
N VAL A 323 3.84 7.53 24.03
CA VAL A 323 4.41 7.69 22.68
C VAL A 323 5.33 6.52 22.37
N VAL A 324 4.75 5.48 21.81
CA VAL A 324 5.52 4.43 21.13
C VAL A 324 5.93 5.00 19.77
N PRO A 325 7.22 4.98 19.40
CA PRO A 325 7.64 5.35 18.04
C PRO A 325 6.85 4.55 17.04
N LEU A 326 6.09 5.23 16.18
CA LEU A 326 5.36 4.59 15.11
C LEU A 326 6.38 3.90 14.20
N LYS A 327 6.22 2.60 14.01
CA LYS A 327 6.97 1.86 13.00
C LYS A 327 6.30 2.15 11.66
N ASN A 328 6.85 3.08 10.93
CA ASN A 328 6.36 3.41 9.60
C ASN A 328 7.12 2.61 8.56
N PRO A 329 6.50 2.29 7.44
CA PRO A 329 7.24 1.85 6.27
C PRO A 329 8.24 2.96 5.90
N THR A 330 9.46 2.56 5.56
CA THR A 330 10.55 3.50 5.23
C THR A 330 10.93 3.47 3.76
N MET A 331 10.16 2.75 2.97
CA MET A 331 10.39 2.57 1.54
C MET A 331 9.08 2.68 0.78
N PRO A 332 9.03 3.46 -0.31
CA PRO A 332 7.84 3.67 -1.13
C PRO A 332 7.62 2.49 -2.08
N VAL A 333 7.47 1.28 -1.54
CA VAL A 333 7.37 0.04 -2.32
C VAL A 333 6.28 -0.88 -1.79
N PHE A 334 5.51 -1.48 -2.70
CA PHE A 334 4.55 -2.52 -2.39
C PHE A 334 4.42 -3.49 -3.57
N GLY A 335 3.68 -4.57 -3.42
CA GLY A 335 3.48 -5.49 -4.53
C GLY A 335 2.41 -6.52 -4.27
N ILE A 336 1.97 -7.18 -5.33
CA ILE A 336 1.02 -8.30 -5.29
C ILE A 336 1.65 -9.50 -5.97
N SER A 337 1.53 -10.67 -5.34
CA SER A 337 1.89 -11.96 -5.93
C SER A 337 0.66 -12.84 -6.03
N HIS A 338 0.44 -13.40 -7.21
CA HIS A 338 -0.57 -14.41 -7.50
C HIS A 338 0.06 -15.80 -7.57
N GLY A 339 -0.73 -16.82 -7.20
CA GLY A 339 -0.26 -18.20 -7.20
C GLY A 339 0.82 -18.49 -6.16
N ASP A 340 0.86 -17.72 -5.06
CA ASP A 340 1.84 -17.85 -3.97
C ASP A 340 3.30 -17.86 -4.49
N GLY A 341 3.60 -16.99 -5.46
CA GLY A 341 4.91 -16.85 -6.07
C GLY A 341 5.17 -17.73 -7.30
N THR A 342 4.17 -18.47 -7.77
CA THR A 342 4.35 -19.42 -8.89
C THR A 342 3.74 -18.97 -10.21
N GLN A 343 2.87 -17.96 -10.20
CA GLN A 343 2.18 -17.49 -11.39
C GLN A 343 2.77 -16.19 -11.93
N ALA A 344 2.45 -15.10 -11.27
CA ALA A 344 2.88 -13.77 -11.66
C ALA A 344 2.89 -12.84 -10.44
N ALA A 345 3.65 -11.77 -10.51
CA ALA A 345 3.65 -10.74 -9.49
C ALA A 345 3.89 -9.37 -10.11
N PHE A 346 3.65 -8.31 -9.36
CA PHE A 346 4.24 -7.02 -9.62
C PHE A 346 4.88 -6.45 -8.36
N VAL A 347 5.87 -5.60 -8.54
CA VAL A 347 6.35 -4.66 -7.56
C VAL A 347 6.09 -3.26 -8.06
N ALA A 348 5.55 -2.41 -7.20
CA ALA A 348 5.33 -0.99 -7.46
C ALA A 348 6.19 -0.14 -6.54
N TYR A 349 6.74 0.94 -7.05
CA TYR A 349 7.56 1.87 -6.28
C TYR A 349 7.43 3.29 -6.82
N ALA A 350 7.56 4.26 -5.92
CA ALA A 350 7.49 5.67 -6.27
C ALA A 350 8.89 6.30 -6.24
N ASP A 351 9.21 7.07 -7.28
CA ASP A 351 10.45 7.84 -7.42
C ASP A 351 10.26 9.33 -7.09
N GLN A 352 8.99 9.80 -7.13
CA GLN A 352 8.60 11.16 -6.72
C GLN A 352 7.24 11.11 -6.03
N GLY A 353 7.03 12.03 -5.10
CA GLY A 353 5.82 12.13 -4.30
C GLY A 353 5.78 11.16 -3.10
N ASP A 354 6.84 10.40 -2.90
CA ASP A 354 6.97 9.41 -1.83
C ASP A 354 6.90 10.02 -0.41
N GLU A 355 7.27 11.30 -0.25
CA GLU A 355 7.11 12.04 1.03
C GLU A 355 5.64 12.19 1.43
N TYR A 356 4.73 12.15 0.47
CA TYR A 356 3.29 12.31 0.69
C TYR A 356 2.51 11.03 0.39
N MET A 357 3.22 9.93 0.16
CA MET A 357 2.65 8.65 -0.19
C MET A 357 2.18 7.87 1.04
N SER A 358 0.99 7.29 0.93
CA SER A 358 0.53 6.20 1.80
C SER A 358 0.35 4.94 0.99
N ILE A 359 0.61 3.80 1.61
CA ILE A 359 0.32 2.47 1.04
C ILE A 359 -0.94 1.94 1.69
N ASN A 360 -1.90 1.58 0.87
CA ASN A 360 -3.19 1.02 1.26
C ASN A 360 -3.26 -0.42 0.77
N ALA A 361 -3.62 -1.35 1.64
CA ALA A 361 -3.76 -2.75 1.27
C ALA A 361 -4.80 -3.46 2.12
N ALA A 362 -5.58 -4.33 1.51
CA ALA A 362 -6.51 -5.18 2.21
C ALA A 362 -6.69 -6.53 1.51
N PRO A 363 -6.85 -7.62 2.26
CA PRO A 363 -7.34 -8.87 1.71
C PRO A 363 -8.85 -8.80 1.51
N ALA A 364 -9.39 -9.57 0.56
CA ALA A 364 -10.83 -9.71 0.41
C ALA A 364 -11.45 -10.28 1.69
N SER A 365 -12.54 -9.68 2.16
CA SER A 365 -13.32 -10.15 3.30
C SER A 365 -14.57 -10.87 2.84
N THR A 366 -14.86 -12.02 3.43
CA THR A 366 -16.06 -12.80 3.11
C THR A 366 -17.22 -12.55 4.07
N THR A 367 -17.00 -11.80 5.16
CA THR A 367 -17.96 -11.75 6.28
C THR A 367 -18.94 -10.60 6.26
N ASP A 368 -18.59 -9.43 5.75
CA ASP A 368 -19.44 -8.25 5.89
C ASP A 368 -19.63 -7.42 4.61
N GLY A 369 -19.17 -7.89 3.47
CA GLY A 369 -19.39 -7.19 2.18
C GLY A 369 -18.68 -5.83 2.02
N GLU A 370 -17.90 -5.39 3.00
CA GLU A 370 -17.24 -4.09 2.96
C GLU A 370 -15.96 -4.11 2.12
N ILE A 371 -15.24 -5.25 2.10
CA ILE A 371 -14.03 -5.43 1.29
C ILE A 371 -14.19 -6.69 0.46
N ALA A 372 -14.73 -6.56 -0.75
CA ALA A 372 -14.99 -7.70 -1.61
C ALA A 372 -13.75 -8.19 -2.36
N TYR A 373 -12.77 -7.32 -2.58
CA TYR A 373 -11.59 -7.57 -3.38
C TYR A 373 -10.31 -7.34 -2.59
N THR A 374 -9.28 -8.12 -2.90
CA THR A 374 -7.92 -7.78 -2.46
C THR A 374 -7.44 -6.58 -3.26
N TYR A 375 -6.72 -5.67 -2.62
CA TYR A 375 -6.07 -4.56 -3.29
C TYR A 375 -4.77 -4.14 -2.59
N ALA A 376 -3.91 -3.48 -3.35
CA ALA A 376 -2.77 -2.74 -2.82
C ALA A 376 -2.48 -1.58 -3.77
N TYR A 377 -2.47 -0.37 -3.23
CA TYR A 377 -2.24 0.83 -4.02
C TYR A 377 -1.57 1.94 -3.21
N ALA A 378 -1.02 2.89 -3.94
CA ALA A 378 -0.47 4.12 -3.40
C ALA A 378 -1.50 5.25 -3.47
N SER A 379 -1.62 6.03 -2.40
CA SER A 379 -2.33 7.31 -2.39
C SER A 379 -1.36 8.45 -2.09
N PHE A 380 -1.46 9.54 -2.84
CA PHE A 380 -0.57 10.69 -2.78
C PHE A 380 -1.29 11.92 -2.25
N GLN A 381 -0.93 12.41 -1.07
CA GLN A 381 -1.68 13.41 -0.32
C GLN A 381 -1.31 14.84 -0.72
N TYR A 382 -2.24 15.55 -1.37
CA TYR A 382 -2.08 16.96 -1.73
C TYR A 382 -2.52 17.90 -0.61
N ASN A 383 -3.57 17.58 0.13
CA ASN A 383 -4.01 18.38 1.27
C ASN A 383 -4.27 17.50 2.49
N ALA A 384 -3.69 17.89 3.62
CA ALA A 384 -3.92 17.25 4.89
C ALA A 384 -5.07 17.92 5.65
N GLU A 385 -5.88 17.10 6.32
CA GLU A 385 -6.80 17.55 7.34
C GLU A 385 -6.13 17.54 8.71
N TYR A 386 -6.51 18.46 9.58
CA TYR A 386 -5.99 18.53 10.94
C TYR A 386 -7.03 19.13 11.90
N PHE A 387 -6.83 18.90 13.19
CA PHE A 387 -7.64 19.49 14.24
C PHE A 387 -6.99 20.75 14.78
N GLN A 388 -7.63 21.90 14.53
CA GLN A 388 -7.20 23.18 15.08
C GLN A 388 -7.71 23.34 16.49
N VAL A 389 -6.83 23.23 17.47
CA VAL A 389 -7.18 23.50 18.88
C VAL A 389 -7.42 24.99 19.09
N ILE A 390 -8.57 25.36 19.66
CA ILE A 390 -9.02 26.74 19.80
C ILE A 390 -8.94 27.29 21.21
N ASN A 391 -8.80 26.42 22.22
CA ASN A 391 -8.69 26.85 23.61
C ASN A 391 -7.86 25.87 24.47
N GLN A 392 -7.58 26.26 25.72
CA GLN A 392 -6.83 25.43 26.66
C GLN A 392 -7.60 24.20 27.18
N ALA A 393 -8.92 24.14 26.97
CA ALA A 393 -9.74 23.01 27.35
C ALA A 393 -9.62 21.85 26.32
N GLY A 394 -8.97 22.12 25.17
CA GLY A 394 -8.77 21.14 24.12
C GLY A 394 -9.89 21.12 23.08
N ASP A 395 -10.82 22.10 23.13
CA ASP A 395 -11.81 22.22 22.06
C ASP A 395 -11.10 22.45 20.72
N SER A 396 -11.53 21.75 19.70
CA SER A 396 -10.91 21.79 18.38
C SER A 396 -11.96 21.71 17.29
N TYR A 397 -11.65 22.18 16.10
CA TYR A 397 -12.44 21.99 14.90
C TYR A 397 -11.56 21.44 13.78
N ARG A 398 -12.19 20.72 12.89
CA ARG A 398 -11.55 20.08 11.74
C ARG A 398 -11.26 21.12 10.65
N LYS A 399 -10.07 21.10 10.10
CA LYS A 399 -9.62 22.04 9.08
C LYS A 399 -8.75 21.33 8.04
N VAL A 400 -8.80 21.82 6.79
CA VAL A 400 -7.87 21.43 5.73
C VAL A 400 -6.73 22.47 5.68
N GLN A 401 -5.54 22.06 5.33
CA GLN A 401 -4.40 22.97 5.15
C GLN A 401 -4.71 24.05 4.11
N ASP A 402 -4.12 25.24 4.30
CA ASP A 402 -4.45 26.42 3.47
C ASP A 402 -3.86 26.36 2.06
N LYS A 403 -2.83 25.56 1.84
CA LYS A 403 -2.12 25.45 0.55
C LYS A 403 -1.81 23.99 0.26
N PRO A 404 -2.08 23.51 -0.96
CA PRO A 404 -1.73 22.16 -1.35
C PRO A 404 -0.22 21.92 -1.34
N ASN A 405 0.19 20.71 -1.06
CA ASN A 405 1.54 20.23 -1.28
C ASN A 405 1.83 20.26 -2.78
N LYS A 406 3.06 20.61 -3.14
CA LYS A 406 3.48 20.74 -4.54
C LYS A 406 4.55 19.69 -4.83
N PHE A 407 4.16 18.66 -5.52
CA PHE A 407 5.05 17.57 -5.91
C PHE A 407 4.48 16.86 -7.14
N ASP A 408 5.35 16.25 -7.90
CA ASP A 408 4.98 15.37 -9.00
C ASP A 408 4.80 13.94 -8.47
N ILE A 409 3.95 13.16 -9.09
CA ILE A 409 3.88 11.71 -8.85
C ILE A 409 4.71 11.03 -9.92
N ASP A 410 5.57 10.09 -9.52
CA ASP A 410 6.28 9.17 -10.42
C ASP A 410 6.19 7.77 -9.83
N LEU A 411 5.27 6.94 -10.34
CA LEU A 411 4.94 5.61 -9.83
C LEU A 411 5.17 4.57 -10.92
N THR A 412 6.04 3.62 -10.65
CA THR A 412 6.36 2.52 -11.56
C THR A 412 5.81 1.19 -11.05
N TYR A 413 5.16 0.44 -11.93
CA TYR A 413 4.82 -0.97 -11.75
C TYR A 413 5.75 -1.81 -12.61
N GLN A 414 6.39 -2.81 -12.03
CA GLN A 414 7.22 -3.79 -12.73
C GLN A 414 6.65 -5.19 -12.53
N PHE A 415 6.28 -5.86 -13.62
CA PHE A 415 5.71 -7.20 -13.60
C PHE A 415 6.81 -8.26 -13.56
N LEU A 416 6.55 -9.33 -12.80
CA LEU A 416 7.48 -10.44 -12.56
C LEU A 416 6.78 -11.75 -12.91
N GLU A 417 7.55 -12.67 -13.49
CA GLU A 417 7.04 -13.94 -13.98
C GLU A 417 7.33 -15.09 -13.01
N GLY A 418 6.37 -16.02 -12.88
CA GLY A 418 6.46 -17.15 -11.96
C GLY A 418 7.67 -18.03 -12.20
N ASP A 419 8.09 -18.20 -13.45
CA ASP A 419 9.29 -18.95 -13.84
C ASP A 419 10.59 -18.14 -13.70
N GLY A 420 10.52 -16.85 -13.42
CA GLY A 420 11.66 -15.95 -13.35
C GLY A 420 12.27 -15.61 -14.71
N SER A 421 11.55 -15.83 -15.81
CA SER A 421 12.05 -15.65 -17.18
C SER A 421 12.45 -14.22 -17.50
N ASN A 422 11.87 -13.23 -16.83
CA ASN A 422 12.24 -11.81 -16.94
C ASN A 422 13.31 -11.35 -15.93
N GLY A 423 14.01 -12.28 -15.28
CA GLY A 423 15.12 -12.02 -14.35
C GLY A 423 14.71 -12.08 -12.87
N TYR A 424 13.43 -12.00 -12.55
CA TYR A 424 12.92 -12.00 -11.18
C TYR A 424 11.75 -12.97 -11.03
N LYS A 425 11.76 -13.74 -9.95
CA LYS A 425 10.64 -14.63 -9.63
C LYS A 425 9.44 -13.82 -9.15
N ALA A 426 8.24 -14.34 -9.37
CA ALA A 426 6.99 -13.72 -8.94
C ALA A 426 6.71 -13.88 -7.43
N ASP A 427 7.76 -13.82 -6.60
CA ASP A 427 7.68 -13.90 -5.15
C ASP A 427 8.25 -12.62 -4.49
N TYR A 428 8.07 -12.49 -3.18
CA TYR A 428 8.57 -11.32 -2.44
C TYR A 428 10.09 -11.14 -2.55
N THR A 429 10.85 -12.22 -2.75
CA THR A 429 12.30 -12.12 -2.94
C THR A 429 12.65 -11.56 -4.32
N GLY A 430 11.85 -11.91 -5.34
CA GLY A 430 11.97 -11.32 -6.67
C GLY A 430 11.57 -9.85 -6.68
N MET A 431 10.48 -9.49 -5.98
CA MET A 431 10.08 -8.08 -5.79
C MET A 431 11.19 -7.26 -5.12
N ALA A 432 11.77 -7.78 -4.03
CA ALA A 432 12.86 -7.12 -3.32
C ALA A 432 14.12 -6.96 -4.20
N LYS A 433 14.44 -7.96 -5.02
CA LYS A 433 15.57 -7.89 -5.96
C LYS A 433 15.33 -6.88 -7.08
N ALA A 434 14.11 -6.83 -7.62
CA ALA A 434 13.74 -5.88 -8.67
C ALA A 434 13.83 -4.44 -8.15
N TYR A 435 13.28 -4.16 -6.97
CA TYR A 435 13.38 -2.85 -6.33
C TYR A 435 14.83 -2.50 -5.97
N ARG A 436 15.61 -3.46 -5.42
CA ARG A 436 17.03 -3.24 -5.18
C ARG A 436 17.80 -2.89 -6.44
N GLN A 437 17.50 -3.55 -7.57
CA GLN A 437 18.14 -3.25 -8.84
C GLN A 437 17.79 -1.83 -9.31
N HIS A 438 16.53 -1.44 -9.19
CA HIS A 438 16.09 -0.08 -9.48
C HIS A 438 16.91 0.95 -8.66
N LEU A 439 17.06 0.75 -7.35
CA LEU A 439 17.86 1.63 -6.50
C LEU A 439 19.35 1.69 -6.88
N ILE A 440 19.90 0.60 -7.46
CA ILE A 440 21.26 0.57 -8.00
C ILE A 440 21.32 1.36 -9.30
N ASP A 441 20.36 1.16 -10.20
CA ASP A 441 20.30 1.83 -11.50
C ASP A 441 20.17 3.36 -11.34
N GLU A 442 19.41 3.80 -10.33
CA GLU A 442 19.28 5.21 -9.94
C GLU A 442 20.49 5.75 -9.14
N GLY A 443 21.46 4.90 -8.82
CA GLY A 443 22.66 5.29 -8.06
C GLY A 443 22.41 5.58 -6.57
N ILE A 444 21.24 5.24 -6.04
CA ILE A 444 20.88 5.36 -4.62
C ILE A 444 21.64 4.33 -3.81
N LEU A 445 21.72 3.08 -4.30
CA LEU A 445 22.55 2.03 -3.74
C LEU A 445 23.84 1.91 -4.55
N THR A 446 24.96 2.01 -3.87
CA THR A 446 26.29 1.80 -4.45
C THR A 446 26.96 0.60 -3.80
N GLU A 447 27.73 -0.14 -4.59
CA GLU A 447 28.55 -1.21 -4.05
C GLU A 447 29.62 -0.62 -3.11
N LYS A 448 29.63 -1.11 -1.87
CA LYS A 448 30.71 -0.83 -0.94
C LYS A 448 31.71 -1.98 -0.98
N SER A 449 32.98 -1.65 -1.25
CA SER A 449 34.05 -2.58 -0.93
C SER A 449 34.16 -2.70 0.60
N VAL A 450 33.82 -3.85 1.14
CA VAL A 450 34.01 -4.15 2.56
C VAL A 450 35.41 -4.71 2.70
N ASP A 451 36.21 -4.17 3.64
CA ASP A 451 37.44 -4.87 4.08
C ASP A 451 37.00 -6.19 4.73
N GLU A 452 37.28 -7.29 4.08
CA GLU A 452 36.86 -8.63 4.51
C GLU A 452 37.35 -9.00 5.92
N LYS A 453 38.28 -8.22 6.48
CA LYS A 453 38.85 -8.46 7.80
C LYS A 453 38.04 -7.84 8.94
N ASN A 454 37.29 -6.77 8.68
CA ASN A 454 36.61 -6.02 9.72
C ASN A 454 35.11 -5.86 9.37
N ILE A 455 34.25 -6.61 10.08
CA ILE A 455 32.79 -6.50 9.93
C ILE A 455 32.37 -5.11 10.39
N PRO A 456 31.63 -4.35 9.56
CA PRO A 456 31.08 -3.06 9.95
C PRO A 456 29.97 -3.25 10.99
N ILE A 457 30.05 -2.50 12.08
CA ILE A 457 29.05 -2.50 13.15
C ILE A 457 28.46 -1.11 13.26
N ARG A 458 27.13 -1.02 13.29
CA ARG A 458 26.44 0.21 13.66
C ARG A 458 26.01 0.15 15.11
N ILE A 459 26.34 1.22 15.86
CA ILE A 459 25.94 1.38 17.26
C ILE A 459 25.29 2.75 17.41
N ASP A 460 24.01 2.77 17.75
CA ASP A 460 23.27 3.99 18.05
C ASP A 460 23.18 4.15 19.58
N PHE A 461 23.62 5.30 20.07
CA PHE A 461 23.59 5.64 21.50
C PHE A 461 22.41 6.57 21.78
N LEU A 462 21.47 6.12 22.60
CA LEU A 462 20.46 6.99 23.20
C LEU A 462 21.15 7.84 24.27
N MET A 463 21.24 9.14 24.05
CA MET A 463 21.95 10.06 24.92
C MET A 463 21.05 10.66 25.99
N SER A 464 19.90 11.19 25.59
CA SER A 464 18.89 11.67 26.53
C SER A 464 17.48 11.54 25.98
N ASP A 465 16.53 11.56 26.88
CA ASP A 465 15.12 11.65 26.57
C ASP A 465 14.42 12.59 27.57
N SER A 466 13.15 12.87 27.32
CA SER A 466 12.36 13.77 28.15
C SER A 466 11.32 13.00 28.95
N LYS A 467 11.24 13.31 30.24
CA LYS A 467 10.26 12.75 31.17
C LYS A 467 9.31 13.83 31.68
N LYS A 468 8.02 13.51 31.70
CA LYS A 468 7.00 14.40 32.28
C LYS A 468 7.21 14.49 33.79
N GLY A 469 7.44 15.71 34.28
CA GLY A 469 7.49 16.00 35.68
C GLY A 469 6.19 16.64 36.18
N VAL A 470 6.07 16.86 37.50
CA VAL A 470 4.84 17.41 38.09
C VAL A 470 4.56 18.86 37.64
N PHE A 471 5.61 19.66 37.42
CA PHE A 471 5.48 21.06 37.03
C PHE A 471 6.13 21.41 35.70
N SER A 472 6.95 20.52 35.13
CA SER A 472 7.66 20.73 33.87
C SER A 472 8.20 19.43 33.35
N THR A 473 8.51 19.38 32.05
CA THR A 473 9.25 18.27 31.46
C THR A 473 10.69 18.32 31.92
N GLN A 474 11.21 17.20 32.36
CA GLN A 474 12.60 17.00 32.77
C GLN A 474 13.33 16.19 31.71
N GLU A 475 14.51 16.65 31.34
CA GLU A 475 15.40 15.90 30.48
C GLU A 475 16.18 14.86 31.31
N VAL A 476 16.21 13.63 30.85
CA VAL A 476 16.87 12.50 31.52
C VAL A 476 18.08 12.09 30.70
N GLU A 477 19.25 12.18 31.32
CA GLU A 477 20.47 11.60 30.72
C GLU A 477 20.42 10.09 30.76
N VAL A 478 20.78 9.46 29.62
CA VAL A 478 20.91 8.01 29.48
C VAL A 478 22.38 7.65 29.22
N THR A 479 22.99 8.30 28.23
CA THR A 479 24.40 8.06 27.87
C THR A 479 25.09 9.40 27.61
N SER A 480 26.07 9.76 28.40
CA SER A 480 26.83 11.02 28.20
C SER A 480 27.82 10.92 27.03
N ALA A 481 28.29 12.05 26.52
CA ALA A 481 29.35 12.09 25.51
C ALA A 481 30.65 11.42 25.99
N SER A 482 30.92 11.47 27.30
CA SER A 482 32.07 10.77 27.92
C SER A 482 31.87 9.26 27.95
N ASP A 483 30.64 8.78 28.18
CA ASP A 483 30.34 7.35 28.17
C ASP A 483 30.47 6.78 26.75
N VAL A 484 29.91 7.47 25.74
CA VAL A 484 30.10 7.11 24.33
C VAL A 484 31.58 6.96 23.99
N LYS A 485 32.39 7.95 24.38
CA LYS A 485 33.84 7.93 24.17
C LYS A 485 34.50 6.71 24.84
N ASN A 486 34.15 6.42 26.09
CA ASN A 486 34.69 5.30 26.84
C ASN A 486 34.30 3.96 26.22
N ILE A 487 33.04 3.80 25.79
CA ILE A 487 32.54 2.60 25.14
C ILE A 487 33.28 2.37 23.81
N LEU A 488 33.35 3.38 22.95
CA LEU A 488 34.03 3.27 21.67
C LEU A 488 35.54 2.97 21.84
N ASN A 489 36.19 3.58 22.81
CA ASN A 489 37.59 3.28 23.12
C ASN A 489 37.77 1.85 23.64
N GLN A 490 36.84 1.32 24.41
CA GLN A 490 36.89 -0.06 24.87
C GLN A 490 36.70 -1.03 23.69
N LEU A 491 35.74 -0.78 22.84
CA LEU A 491 35.49 -1.59 21.63
C LEU A 491 36.73 -1.62 20.72
N ASN A 492 37.36 -0.47 20.50
CA ASN A 492 38.64 -0.43 19.74
C ASN A 492 39.76 -1.25 20.39
N LYS A 493 39.87 -1.21 21.73
CA LYS A 493 40.86 -2.05 22.46
C LYS A 493 40.59 -3.55 22.31
N ASP A 494 39.31 -3.90 22.17
CA ASP A 494 38.86 -5.28 21.99
C ASP A 494 38.95 -5.73 20.51
N GLY A 495 39.52 -4.88 19.64
CA GLY A 495 39.75 -5.19 18.22
C GLY A 495 38.57 -4.92 17.29
N ILE A 496 37.54 -4.19 17.75
CA ILE A 496 36.40 -3.77 16.92
C ILE A 496 36.70 -2.37 16.38
N GLU A 497 37.10 -2.29 15.13
CA GLU A 497 37.63 -1.04 14.53
C GLU A 497 36.64 -0.36 13.55
N ASN A 498 35.81 -1.14 12.85
CA ASN A 498 34.92 -0.62 11.83
C ASN A 498 33.53 -0.29 12.44
N ILE A 499 33.45 0.85 13.14
CA ILE A 499 32.26 1.24 13.88
C ILE A 499 31.64 2.49 13.26
N ASN A 500 30.37 2.39 12.84
CA ASN A 500 29.52 3.53 12.49
C ASN A 500 28.64 3.87 13.70
N THR A 501 28.66 5.12 14.14
CA THR A 501 27.98 5.52 15.38
C THR A 501 26.94 6.59 15.12
N GLY A 502 25.71 6.36 15.60
CA GLY A 502 24.65 7.35 15.70
C GLY A 502 24.50 7.87 17.13
N LEU A 503 24.19 9.16 17.27
CA LEU A 503 23.88 9.79 18.56
C LEU A 503 22.43 10.26 18.52
N ILE A 504 21.55 9.63 19.31
CA ILE A 504 20.12 9.91 19.38
C ILE A 504 19.86 10.72 20.66
N GLY A 505 19.01 11.76 20.61
CA GLY A 505 18.70 12.57 21.78
C GLY A 505 19.86 13.43 22.30
N TRP A 506 20.84 13.78 21.44
CA TRP A 506 21.95 14.67 21.79
C TRP A 506 21.53 16.14 21.89
N GLN A 507 20.37 16.48 21.32
CA GLN A 507 19.82 17.83 21.29
C GLN A 507 19.05 18.13 22.59
N ARG A 508 18.93 19.42 22.88
CA ARG A 508 18.08 19.90 23.99
C ARG A 508 16.63 19.45 23.76
N GLY A 509 16.07 18.76 24.73
CA GLY A 509 14.75 18.13 24.69
C GLY A 509 14.80 16.61 24.51
N GLY A 510 16.00 16.05 24.35
CA GLY A 510 16.20 14.61 24.19
C GLY A 510 15.64 14.05 22.88
N GLU A 511 15.41 12.76 22.83
CA GLU A 511 14.84 12.10 21.66
C GLU A 511 13.42 12.59 21.35
N THR A 512 12.56 12.65 22.35
CA THR A 512 11.12 12.89 22.16
C THR A 512 10.76 14.36 21.91
N LEU A 513 11.43 15.32 22.57
CA LEU A 513 11.04 16.73 22.54
C LEU A 513 12.06 17.67 21.89
N SER A 514 13.07 17.15 21.22
CA SER A 514 14.00 17.97 20.47
C SER A 514 13.31 18.58 19.24
N LYS A 515 13.63 19.84 18.94
CA LYS A 515 13.13 20.48 17.71
C LYS A 515 13.98 20.04 16.53
N PRO A 516 13.40 19.58 15.41
CA PRO A 516 14.15 19.08 14.26
C PRO A 516 15.15 20.09 13.67
N ASN A 517 14.86 21.39 13.79
CA ASN A 517 15.70 22.48 13.29
C ASN A 517 16.68 23.03 14.35
N SER A 518 16.80 22.40 15.52
CA SER A 518 17.69 22.86 16.58
C SER A 518 19.05 22.18 16.51
N THR A 519 20.12 22.95 16.61
CA THR A 519 21.49 22.44 16.74
C THR A 519 22.05 22.66 18.16
N LYS A 520 21.17 22.92 19.15
CA LYS A 520 21.58 23.13 20.53
C LYS A 520 21.77 21.79 21.22
N PHE A 521 22.98 21.58 21.70
CA PHE A 521 23.30 20.39 22.52
C PHE A 521 22.55 20.40 23.83
N SER A 522 22.16 19.24 24.32
CA SER A 522 21.70 19.06 25.67
C SER A 522 22.87 19.18 26.65
N SER A 523 22.72 20.03 27.66
CA SER A 523 23.76 20.17 28.70
C SER A 523 23.81 19.00 29.66
N SER A 524 22.77 18.15 29.68
CA SER A 524 22.74 16.94 30.52
C SER A 524 23.70 15.88 30.00
N VAL A 525 23.85 15.74 28.69
CA VAL A 525 24.64 14.68 28.07
C VAL A 525 26.06 15.11 27.68
N GLY A 526 26.40 16.37 27.82
CA GLY A 526 27.76 16.85 27.60
C GLY A 526 27.85 18.29 27.12
N LYS A 527 29.06 18.84 27.24
CA LYS A 527 29.37 20.18 26.75
C LYS A 527 29.75 20.15 25.28
N LYS A 528 29.54 21.23 24.55
CA LYS A 528 29.88 21.38 23.15
C LYS A 528 31.33 20.93 22.81
N ASN A 529 32.27 21.20 23.71
CA ASN A 529 33.67 20.81 23.54
C ASN A 529 33.88 19.29 23.66
N GLU A 530 33.08 18.60 24.48
CA GLU A 530 33.15 17.15 24.64
C GLU A 530 32.65 16.48 23.36
N PHE A 531 31.55 16.97 22.79
CA PHE A 531 31.08 16.50 21.47
C PHE A 531 32.10 16.77 20.36
N LYS A 532 32.72 17.95 20.33
CA LYS A 532 33.78 18.26 19.36
C LYS A 532 34.97 17.30 19.50
N SER A 533 35.37 17.00 20.74
CA SER A 533 36.44 16.04 21.03
C SER A 533 36.07 14.65 20.55
N LEU A 534 34.86 14.19 20.87
CA LEU A 534 34.32 12.90 20.43
C LEU A 534 34.35 12.78 18.91
N MET A 535 33.75 13.75 18.20
CA MET A 535 33.72 13.79 16.73
C MET A 535 35.11 13.81 16.12
N SER A 536 36.03 14.65 16.63
CA SER A 536 37.37 14.75 16.07
C SER A 536 38.22 13.52 16.30
N GLU A 537 38.00 12.75 17.36
CA GLU A 537 38.71 11.52 17.67
C GLU A 537 38.25 10.36 16.80
N PHE A 538 36.92 10.24 16.57
CA PHE A 538 36.35 9.09 15.87
C PHE A 538 36.03 9.34 14.40
N ALA A 539 35.95 10.57 13.91
CA ALA A 539 35.76 10.87 12.49
C ALA A 539 37.00 10.58 11.62
N LYS A 540 38.15 10.29 12.22
CA LYS A 540 39.41 9.99 11.53
C LYS A 540 39.74 8.51 11.51
N LYS A 541 38.94 7.69 12.12
CA LYS A 541 39.06 6.25 12.18
C LYS A 541 37.97 5.59 11.36
#